data_90fdbb81bc50677b90b1b055900ad39c
#
_entry.id   90fdbb81bc50677b90b1b055900ad39c
#
_cell.length_a   1.000
_cell.length_b   1.000
_cell.length_c   1.000
_cell.angle_alpha   90.00
_cell.angle_beta   90.00
_cell.angle_gamma   90.00
#
_symmetry.space_group_name_H-M   'P 1'
#
loop_
_entity.id
_entity.type
_entity.pdbx_description
1 polymer ?
#
loop_
_entity_poly.entity_id
_entity_poly.type
_entity_poly.pdbx_seq_one_letter_code
_entity_poly.pdbx_strand_id
1 'polypeptide(L)'
;MNDEFISVKDFFNHNEKRKKFLQKQEIKPPKEKTKKTKETKLYTNIESGKYKGKKLLLPSLTTTRSTKSIVKSCVFNVIREDLRSKIFIEAFGGSALIAAEALSNYALKAYAIELDIKAYKIALENAKNIDPNLEVIHANTFEILPKLIENS
;
A
#
# COMPACT_ATOMS: atom_id res chain seq x y z
N MET A 1 -7.49 -43.90 -1.36
CA MET A 1 -7.58 -42.49 -1.77
C MET A 1 -6.70 -42.30 -2.96
N ASN A 2 -7.28 -42.18 -4.15
CA ASN A 2 -6.51 -41.98 -5.39
C ASN A 2 -6.39 -40.45 -5.58
N ASP A 3 -5.21 -39.92 -5.32
CA ASP A 3 -4.85 -38.57 -5.70
C ASP A 3 -4.57 -38.55 -7.19
N GLU A 4 -5.60 -38.27 -8.01
CA GLU A 4 -5.42 -38.00 -9.43
C GLU A 4 -4.74 -36.65 -9.58
N PHE A 5 -3.42 -36.66 -9.79
CA PHE A 5 -2.66 -35.52 -10.23
C PHE A 5 -3.16 -35.09 -11.62
N ILE A 6 -3.89 -33.96 -11.68
CA ILE A 6 -4.27 -33.34 -12.93
C ILE A 6 -2.99 -32.91 -13.66
N SER A 7 -2.75 -33.48 -14.83
CA SER A 7 -1.58 -33.14 -15.65
C SER A 7 -1.58 -31.68 -16.01
N VAL A 8 -0.39 -31.03 -16.03
CA VAL A 8 -0.23 -29.64 -16.48
C VAL A 8 -0.83 -29.40 -17.86
N LYS A 9 -0.78 -30.40 -18.76
CA LYS A 9 -1.42 -30.34 -20.09
C LYS A 9 -2.95 -30.25 -20.01
N ASP A 10 -3.56 -30.94 -19.06
CA ASP A 10 -5.02 -30.91 -18.88
C ASP A 10 -5.48 -29.58 -18.30
N PHE A 11 -4.67 -28.97 -17.45
CA PHE A 11 -4.92 -27.61 -16.93
C PHE A 11 -4.89 -26.55 -18.04
N PHE A 12 -3.94 -26.60 -18.95
CA PHE A 12 -3.85 -25.67 -20.09
C PHE A 12 -4.97 -25.89 -21.11
N ASN A 13 -5.33 -27.15 -21.41
CA ASN A 13 -6.45 -27.47 -22.30
C ASN A 13 -7.81 -26.98 -21.74
N HIS A 14 -7.99 -27.04 -20.42
CA HIS A 14 -9.20 -26.54 -19.77
C HIS A 14 -9.32 -25.02 -19.89
N ASN A 15 -8.21 -24.31 -19.76
CA ASN A 15 -8.16 -22.85 -19.93
C ASN A 15 -8.40 -22.41 -21.37
N GLU A 16 -7.92 -23.12 -22.36
CA GLU A 16 -8.22 -22.82 -23.78
C GLU A 16 -9.70 -23.00 -24.12
N LYS A 17 -10.32 -24.10 -23.66
CA LYS A 17 -11.77 -24.32 -23.82
C LYS A 17 -12.59 -23.23 -23.13
N ARG A 18 -12.16 -22.76 -21.96
CA ARG A 18 -12.81 -21.67 -21.23
C ARG A 18 -12.68 -20.33 -21.96
N LYS A 19 -11.53 -20.03 -22.55
CA LYS A 19 -11.32 -18.83 -23.39
C LYS A 19 -12.21 -18.84 -24.62
N LYS A 20 -12.32 -19.99 -25.32
CA LYS A 20 -13.20 -20.14 -26.50
C LYS A 20 -14.69 -20.03 -26.13
N PHE A 21 -15.09 -20.50 -24.94
CA PHE A 21 -16.47 -20.37 -24.44
C PHE A 21 -16.79 -18.92 -24.11
N LEU A 22 -15.87 -18.17 -23.49
CA LEU A 22 -16.05 -16.75 -23.18
C LEU A 22 -16.05 -15.85 -24.42
N GLN A 23 -15.31 -16.19 -25.47
CA GLN A 23 -15.34 -15.46 -26.76
C GLN A 23 -16.64 -15.66 -27.56
N LYS A 24 -17.40 -16.74 -27.29
CA LYS A 24 -18.68 -17.00 -27.98
C LYS A 24 -19.88 -16.26 -27.37
N GLN A 25 -19.72 -15.68 -26.17
CA GLN A 25 -20.72 -14.79 -25.59
C GLN A 25 -20.31 -13.35 -25.88
N GLU A 26 -20.60 -12.88 -27.12
CA GLU A 26 -20.62 -11.44 -27.42
C GLU A 26 -21.76 -10.77 -26.63
N ILE A 27 -21.55 -10.58 -25.34
CA ILE A 27 -22.32 -9.62 -24.56
C ILE A 27 -21.74 -8.25 -24.95
N LYS A 28 -22.44 -7.51 -25.81
CA LYS A 28 -22.13 -6.10 -26.05
C LYS A 28 -22.02 -5.41 -24.69
N PRO A 29 -20.87 -4.79 -24.37
CA PRO A 29 -20.76 -4.11 -23.10
C PRO A 29 -21.86 -3.05 -22.99
N PRO A 30 -22.56 -2.93 -21.87
CA PRO A 30 -23.51 -1.86 -21.66
C PRO A 30 -22.76 -0.55 -21.89
N LYS A 31 -23.34 0.37 -22.70
CA LYS A 31 -22.80 1.71 -22.90
C LYS A 31 -22.68 2.38 -21.53
N GLU A 32 -21.49 2.31 -20.94
CA GLU A 32 -21.17 3.07 -19.74
C GLU A 32 -21.33 4.55 -20.06
N LYS A 33 -22.41 5.12 -19.58
CA LYS A 33 -22.49 6.57 -19.40
C LYS A 33 -21.42 6.90 -18.35
N THR A 34 -20.27 7.35 -18.80
CA THR A 34 -19.21 7.86 -17.93
C THR A 34 -19.74 9.10 -17.22
N LYS A 35 -20.47 8.89 -16.12
CA LYS A 35 -20.58 9.90 -15.09
C LYS A 35 -19.17 10.04 -14.55
N LYS A 36 -18.49 11.18 -14.80
CA LYS A 36 -17.30 11.59 -14.07
C LYS A 36 -17.71 11.70 -12.59
N THR A 37 -17.65 10.60 -11.88
CA THR A 37 -17.73 10.59 -10.43
C THR A 37 -16.50 11.37 -9.94
N LYS A 38 -16.70 12.53 -9.33
CA LYS A 38 -15.67 13.23 -8.59
C LYS A 38 -15.09 12.21 -7.61
N GLU A 39 -13.84 11.80 -7.81
CA GLU A 39 -13.16 10.92 -6.86
C GLU A 39 -13.16 11.63 -5.51
N THR A 40 -13.92 11.10 -4.58
CA THR A 40 -13.98 11.64 -3.21
C THR A 40 -12.64 11.31 -2.56
N LYS A 41 -11.81 12.33 -2.36
CA LYS A 41 -10.53 12.17 -1.65
C LYS A 41 -10.81 11.69 -0.23
N LEU A 42 -10.24 10.57 0.15
CA LEU A 42 -10.33 9.99 1.48
C LEU A 42 -9.14 10.48 2.31
N TYR A 43 -9.40 10.75 3.58
CA TYR A 43 -8.37 11.21 4.52
C TYR A 43 -8.40 10.40 5.80
N THR A 44 -7.25 10.31 6.45
CA THR A 44 -7.09 9.87 7.83
C THR A 44 -6.21 10.87 8.58
N ASN A 45 -6.14 10.76 9.91
CA ASN A 45 -5.29 11.62 10.71
C ASN A 45 -4.14 10.81 11.32
N ILE A 46 -3.02 11.49 11.59
CA ILE A 46 -1.97 11.00 12.47
C ILE A 46 -2.52 10.97 13.89
N GLU A 47 -2.34 9.86 14.60
CA GLU A 47 -3.04 9.60 15.86
C GLU A 47 -2.23 9.99 17.09
N SER A 48 -0.90 10.00 16.99
CA SER A 48 -0.03 10.28 18.14
C SER A 48 1.23 11.04 17.75
N GLY A 49 1.96 11.54 18.75
CA GLY A 49 3.24 12.19 18.59
C GLY A 49 3.17 13.67 18.14
N LYS A 50 4.30 14.17 17.61
CA LYS A 50 4.50 15.58 17.26
C LYS A 50 3.60 16.10 16.12
N TYR A 51 3.09 15.19 15.27
CA TYR A 51 2.22 15.52 14.14
C TYR A 51 0.77 15.09 14.34
N LYS A 52 0.38 14.74 15.57
CA LYS A 52 -1.00 14.35 15.89
C LYS A 52 -2.03 15.29 15.28
N GLY A 53 -3.04 14.73 14.63
CA GLY A 53 -4.14 15.46 14.00
C GLY A 53 -3.86 15.95 12.57
N LYS A 54 -2.63 15.89 12.06
CA LYS A 54 -2.35 16.18 10.65
C LYS A 54 -3.05 15.16 9.76
N LYS A 55 -3.67 15.66 8.69
CA LYS A 55 -4.40 14.85 7.70
C LYS A 55 -3.45 14.23 6.69
N LEU A 56 -3.70 12.97 6.39
CA LEU A 56 -3.04 12.20 5.34
C LEU A 56 -4.07 11.75 4.31
N LEU A 57 -3.71 11.88 3.03
CA LEU A 57 -4.52 11.41 1.93
C LEU A 57 -4.43 9.88 1.85
N LEU A 58 -5.57 9.22 1.64
CA LEU A 58 -5.64 7.77 1.45
C LEU A 58 -5.86 7.43 -0.02
N PRO A 59 -5.35 6.28 -0.51
CA PRO A 59 -5.74 5.71 -1.79
C PRO A 59 -7.24 5.42 -1.80
N SER A 60 -7.82 5.34 -3.00
CA SER A 60 -9.23 4.95 -3.12
C SER A 60 -9.43 3.55 -2.51
N LEU A 61 -10.60 3.30 -1.91
CA LEU A 61 -10.96 2.00 -1.29
C LEU A 61 -10.88 0.81 -2.25
N THR A 62 -10.84 1.07 -3.56
CA THR A 62 -10.75 0.04 -4.60
C THR A 62 -9.34 -0.54 -4.78
N THR A 63 -8.31 0.16 -4.34
CA THR A 63 -6.92 -0.24 -4.59
C THR A 63 -6.18 -0.72 -3.34
N THR A 64 -6.45 -0.13 -2.18
CA THR A 64 -5.69 -0.47 -0.97
C THR A 64 -6.54 -0.29 0.29
N ARG A 65 -6.53 -1.30 1.15
CA ARG A 65 -7.14 -1.19 2.49
C ARG A 65 -6.12 -0.60 3.45
N SER A 66 -6.40 0.59 4.00
CA SER A 66 -5.55 1.21 5.01
C SER A 66 -5.57 0.42 6.34
N THR A 67 -4.46 0.46 7.05
CA THR A 67 -4.37 -0.11 8.40
C THR A 67 -5.34 0.60 9.34
N LYS A 68 -6.14 -0.18 10.07
CA LYS A 68 -7.13 0.38 11.01
C LYS A 68 -6.43 1.17 12.12
N SER A 69 -7.04 2.28 12.53
CA SER A 69 -6.57 3.14 13.61
C SER A 69 -6.20 2.40 14.89
N ILE A 70 -7.05 1.47 15.32
CA ILE A 70 -6.80 0.70 16.54
C ILE A 70 -5.52 -0.14 16.45
N VAL A 71 -5.23 -0.72 15.29
CA VAL A 71 -4.00 -1.51 15.07
C VAL A 71 -2.78 -0.61 15.13
N LYS A 72 -2.82 0.56 14.49
CA LYS A 72 -1.74 1.55 14.55
C LYS A 72 -1.46 1.97 15.99
N SER A 73 -2.51 2.36 16.72
CA SER A 73 -2.38 2.79 18.13
C SER A 73 -1.75 1.70 18.99
N CYS A 74 -2.19 0.43 18.84
CA CYS A 74 -1.61 -0.68 19.57
C CYS A 74 -0.11 -0.85 19.29
N VAL A 75 0.28 -0.86 18.01
CA VAL A 75 1.68 -1.02 17.59
C VAL A 75 2.53 0.12 18.14
N PHE A 76 2.14 1.38 17.91
CA PHE A 76 2.94 2.53 18.33
C PHE A 76 2.97 2.74 19.85
N ASN A 77 1.97 2.27 20.59
CA ASN A 77 2.04 2.25 22.05
C ASN A 77 3.13 1.30 22.58
N VAL A 78 3.37 0.20 21.87
CA VAL A 78 4.41 -0.78 22.26
C VAL A 78 5.80 -0.31 21.87
N ILE A 79 5.99 0.18 20.62
CA ILE A 79 7.33 0.45 20.06
C ILE A 79 7.78 1.91 20.22
N ARG A 80 6.98 2.80 20.80
CA ARG A 80 7.25 4.25 20.86
C ARG A 80 8.64 4.60 21.38
N GLU A 81 9.05 4.00 22.49
CA GLU A 81 10.35 4.30 23.10
C GLU A 81 11.52 3.78 22.24
N ASP A 82 11.30 2.64 21.56
CA ASP A 82 12.30 2.03 20.69
C ASP A 82 12.50 2.80 19.37
N LEU A 83 11.50 3.61 18.98
CA LEU A 83 11.57 4.41 17.73
C LEU A 83 12.51 5.61 17.85
N ARG A 84 12.79 6.09 19.05
CA ARG A 84 13.63 7.29 19.24
C ARG A 84 14.99 7.10 18.58
N SER A 85 15.35 8.05 17.70
CA SER A 85 16.61 8.05 16.97
C SER A 85 16.85 6.83 16.08
N LYS A 86 15.80 6.06 15.77
CA LYS A 86 15.88 4.91 14.85
C LYS A 86 15.37 5.28 13.45
N ILE A 87 15.84 4.50 12.48
CA ILE A 87 15.29 4.52 11.12
C ILE A 87 14.14 3.53 11.06
N PHE A 88 13.01 3.98 10.52
CA PHE A 88 11.81 3.15 10.34
C PHE A 88 11.60 2.84 8.86
N ILE A 89 11.31 1.60 8.51
CA ILE A 89 11.04 1.20 7.12
C ILE A 89 9.65 0.56 7.04
N GLU A 90 8.77 1.19 6.26
CA GLU A 90 7.48 0.64 5.86
C GLU A 90 7.64 -0.10 4.53
N ALA A 91 7.69 -1.43 4.59
CA ALA A 91 8.03 -2.28 3.46
C ALA A 91 6.97 -2.27 2.34
N PHE A 92 5.71 -2.01 2.67
CA PHE A 92 4.58 -1.89 1.74
C PHE A 92 3.83 -0.59 2.06
N GLY A 93 4.35 0.50 1.52
CA GLY A 93 4.09 1.85 2.00
C GLY A 93 2.66 2.37 1.78
N GLY A 94 1.96 1.92 0.74
CA GLY A 94 0.63 2.43 0.43
C GLY A 94 0.61 3.95 0.36
N SER A 95 0.00 4.61 1.35
CA SER A 95 -0.03 6.07 1.51
C SER A 95 1.08 6.63 2.40
N ALA A 96 2.06 5.82 2.81
CA ALA A 96 3.10 6.14 3.80
C ALA A 96 2.54 6.52 5.19
N LEU A 97 1.38 5.96 5.54
CA LEU A 97 0.68 6.30 6.78
C LEU A 97 1.47 5.83 8.02
N ILE A 98 1.98 4.61 7.99
CA ILE A 98 2.71 4.04 9.12
C ILE A 98 4.08 4.70 9.30
N ALA A 99 4.77 4.98 8.20
CA ALA A 99 6.03 5.74 8.22
C ALA A 99 5.83 7.17 8.77
N ALA A 100 4.72 7.84 8.42
CA ALA A 100 4.36 9.14 8.98
C ALA A 100 4.06 9.06 10.50
N GLU A 101 3.37 8.01 10.95
CA GLU A 101 3.15 7.76 12.38
C GLU A 101 4.47 7.52 13.12
N ALA A 102 5.42 6.76 12.54
CA ALA A 102 6.72 6.51 13.12
C ALA A 102 7.51 7.82 13.32
N LEU A 103 7.55 8.69 12.32
CA LEU A 103 8.17 10.02 12.44
C LEU A 103 7.46 10.90 13.46
N SER A 104 6.14 10.82 13.54
CA SER A 104 5.37 11.53 14.55
C SER A 104 5.73 11.06 15.97
N ASN A 105 6.08 9.79 16.13
CA ASN A 105 6.54 9.19 17.38
C ASN A 105 8.08 9.20 17.52
N TYR A 106 8.75 10.20 16.92
CA TYR A 106 10.16 10.54 17.10
C TYR A 106 11.18 9.59 16.46
N ALA A 107 10.80 8.78 15.45
CA ALA A 107 11.79 8.16 14.58
C ALA A 107 12.68 9.24 13.95
N LEU A 108 13.96 8.94 13.77
CA LEU A 108 14.93 9.86 13.17
C LEU A 108 14.64 10.08 11.68
N LYS A 109 14.37 8.99 10.97
CA LYS A 109 14.04 8.95 9.56
C LYS A 109 13.06 7.82 9.28
N ALA A 110 12.21 7.97 8.27
CA ALA A 110 11.32 6.93 7.83
C ALA A 110 11.35 6.77 6.31
N TYR A 111 11.34 5.52 5.87
CA TYR A 111 11.20 5.13 4.48
C TYR A 111 9.86 4.43 4.27
N ALA A 112 9.21 4.72 3.15
CA ALA A 112 8.05 3.97 2.68
C ALA A 112 8.33 3.47 1.26
N ILE A 113 8.27 2.15 1.05
CA ILE A 113 8.52 1.52 -0.24
C ILE A 113 7.18 1.13 -0.83
N GLU A 114 6.86 1.61 -2.05
CA GLU A 114 5.58 1.34 -2.71
C GLU A 114 5.79 1.04 -4.19
N LEU A 115 5.18 -0.05 -4.67
CA LEU A 115 5.27 -0.50 -6.05
C LEU A 115 4.16 0.11 -6.93
N ASP A 116 2.94 0.27 -6.39
CA ASP A 116 1.84 0.85 -7.15
C ASP A 116 2.04 2.35 -7.35
N ILE A 117 2.08 2.78 -8.61
CA ILE A 117 2.35 4.17 -8.98
C ILE A 117 1.30 5.17 -8.46
N LYS A 118 0.04 4.73 -8.29
CA LYS A 118 -1.02 5.62 -7.79
C LYS A 118 -0.87 5.82 -6.29
N ALA A 119 -0.64 4.75 -5.54
CA ALA A 119 -0.36 4.81 -4.12
C ALA A 119 0.94 5.58 -3.83
N TYR A 120 2.01 5.34 -4.61
CA TYR A 120 3.26 6.08 -4.52
C TYR A 120 3.08 7.60 -4.66
N LYS A 121 2.27 8.07 -5.63
CA LYS A 121 1.99 9.51 -5.79
C LYS A 121 1.29 10.12 -4.56
N ILE A 122 0.38 9.37 -3.95
CA ILE A 122 -0.29 9.76 -2.72
C ILE A 122 0.70 9.82 -1.55
N ALA A 123 1.54 8.80 -1.42
CA ALA A 123 2.59 8.75 -0.41
C ALA A 123 3.56 9.92 -0.52
N LEU A 124 3.96 10.30 -1.75
CA LEU A 124 4.79 11.49 -1.99
C LEU A 124 4.10 12.79 -1.56
N GLU A 125 2.80 12.93 -1.85
CA GLU A 125 2.02 14.11 -1.42
C GLU A 125 1.97 14.18 0.11
N ASN A 126 1.73 13.05 0.77
CA ASN A 126 1.74 12.96 2.22
C ASN A 126 3.11 13.30 2.82
N ALA A 127 4.19 12.73 2.28
CA ALA A 127 5.55 12.97 2.75
C ALA A 127 5.91 14.46 2.72
N LYS A 128 5.63 15.15 1.62
CA LYS A 128 5.86 16.59 1.47
C LYS A 128 5.14 17.43 2.54
N ASN A 129 3.96 16.98 2.97
CA ASN A 129 3.11 17.72 3.92
C ASN A 129 3.45 17.39 5.38
N ILE A 130 4.21 16.34 5.65
CA ILE A 130 4.49 15.88 7.02
C ILE A 130 5.89 16.28 7.46
N ASP A 131 6.92 15.71 6.86
CA ASP A 131 8.30 15.87 7.32
C ASP A 131 9.29 15.54 6.18
N PRO A 132 10.36 16.33 5.98
CA PRO A 132 11.40 16.04 5.00
C PRO A 132 12.16 14.74 5.26
N ASN A 133 12.13 14.20 6.49
CA ASN A 133 12.72 12.91 6.84
C ASN A 133 11.82 11.71 6.47
N LEU A 134 10.67 11.93 5.85
CA LEU A 134 9.83 10.88 5.24
C LEU A 134 10.22 10.74 3.77
N GLU A 135 10.93 9.68 3.45
CA GLU A 135 11.35 9.38 2.08
C GLU A 135 10.48 8.25 1.51
N VAL A 136 9.92 8.48 0.31
CA VAL A 136 9.09 7.49 -0.38
C VAL A 136 9.83 6.97 -1.60
N ILE A 137 9.95 5.65 -1.71
CA ILE A 137 10.70 4.96 -2.76
C ILE A 137 9.70 4.18 -3.64
N HIS A 138 9.70 4.49 -4.95
CA HIS A 138 8.94 3.72 -5.92
C HIS A 138 9.76 2.53 -6.40
N ALA A 139 9.56 1.38 -5.78
CA ALA A 139 10.31 0.17 -6.10
C ALA A 139 9.62 -1.10 -5.60
N ASN A 140 10.14 -2.24 -6.06
CA ASN A 140 9.82 -3.54 -5.47
C ASN A 140 10.53 -3.67 -4.12
N THR A 141 9.75 -3.91 -3.07
CA THR A 141 10.27 -4.03 -1.69
C THR A 141 11.35 -5.11 -1.57
N PHE A 142 11.17 -6.26 -2.20
CA PHE A 142 12.13 -7.37 -2.11
C PHE A 142 13.48 -7.06 -2.76
N GLU A 143 13.53 -6.11 -3.67
CA GLU A 143 14.77 -5.68 -4.34
C GLU A 143 15.48 -4.56 -3.58
N ILE A 144 14.73 -3.66 -2.97
CA ILE A 144 15.27 -2.45 -2.33
C ILE A 144 15.56 -2.63 -0.85
N LEU A 145 14.72 -3.38 -0.13
CA LEU A 145 14.85 -3.53 1.33
C LEU A 145 16.21 -4.06 1.78
N PRO A 146 16.82 -5.09 1.15
CA PRO A 146 18.16 -5.53 1.52
C PRO A 146 19.20 -4.41 1.41
N LYS A 147 19.15 -3.65 0.32
CA LYS A 147 20.10 -2.54 0.07
C LYS A 147 19.92 -1.40 1.07
N LEU A 148 18.70 -1.11 1.50
CA LEU A 148 18.46 -0.10 2.54
C LEU A 148 19.01 -0.53 3.89
N ILE A 149 18.90 -1.80 4.24
CA ILE A 149 19.41 -2.34 5.51
C ILE A 149 20.93 -2.33 5.53
N GLU A 150 21.58 -2.67 4.42
CA GLU A 150 23.04 -2.68 4.30
C GLU A 150 23.66 -1.27 4.39
N ASN A 151 22.93 -0.22 4.00
CA ASN A 151 23.41 1.16 3.96
C ASN A 151 22.89 2.03 5.14
N SER A 152 22.18 1.43 6.10
CA SER A 152 21.66 2.10 7.28
C SER A 152 22.51 1.81 8.50
#